data_8ec1a8686143c28286419cd18ffcf9d5
#
_entry.id   8ec1a8686143c28286419cd18ffcf9d5
#
_cell.length_a   1.000
_cell.length_b   1.000
_cell.length_c   1.000
_cell.angle_alpha   90.00
_cell.angle_beta   90.00
_cell.angle_gamma   90.00
#
_symmetry.space_group_name_H-M   'P 1'
#
loop_
_entity.id
_entity.type
_entity.pdbx_description
1 polymer ?
#
loop_
_entity_poly.entity_id
_entity_poly.type
_entity_poly.pdbx_seq_one_letter_code
_entity_poly.pdbx_strand_id
1 'polypeptide(L)'
;MKKIKTYATGLFLILAGLLSSCIENNVPYPIIKLDITALEVEGETTGAVISTENRTVTVTLADTVNMKKVYIRKVEMTEGAKSILRPDTTFDLTNPQTVILSLYQDYPWKIIAKQPIDRRVVVEGQIGEAIFYVKKKESSICRKKLIK
;
A
#
# COMPACT_ATOMS: atom_id res chain seq x y z
N MET A 1 20.29 62.37 38.72
CA MET A 1 20.39 60.91 38.69
C MET A 1 19.08 60.17 38.65
N LYS A 2 17.92 60.70 39.11
CA LYS A 2 16.57 60.02 39.05
C LYS A 2 16.05 59.91 37.63
N LYS A 3 16.22 60.89 36.73
CA LYS A 3 15.70 60.91 35.36
C LYS A 3 16.30 59.82 34.45
N ILE A 4 17.60 59.52 34.60
CA ILE A 4 18.29 58.50 33.80
C ILE A 4 17.76 57.08 34.09
N LYS A 5 17.41 56.78 35.35
CA LYS A 5 16.84 55.49 35.75
C LYS A 5 15.47 55.26 35.13
N THR A 6 14.67 56.31 34.98
CA THR A 6 13.30 56.21 34.38
C THR A 6 13.37 55.93 32.87
N TYR A 7 14.33 56.54 32.16
CA TYR A 7 14.52 56.25 30.72
C TYR A 7 15.09 54.86 30.49
N ALA A 8 15.98 54.37 31.35
CA ALA A 8 16.53 53.02 31.23
C ALA A 8 15.48 51.94 31.45
N THR A 9 14.56 52.13 32.42
CA THR A 9 13.43 51.19 32.63
C THR A 9 12.43 51.21 31.48
N GLY A 10 12.14 52.38 30.91
CA GLY A 10 11.26 52.49 29.74
C GLY A 10 11.85 51.81 28.51
N LEU A 11 13.13 51.99 28.25
CA LEU A 11 13.81 51.36 27.14
C LEU A 11 13.87 49.84 27.28
N PHE A 12 14.06 49.30 28.49
CA PHE A 12 14.09 47.89 28.78
C PHE A 12 12.73 47.23 28.56
N LEU A 13 11.63 47.90 28.93
CA LEU A 13 10.27 47.41 28.68
C LEU A 13 9.89 47.35 27.19
N ILE A 14 10.34 48.33 26.40
CA ILE A 14 10.15 48.35 24.96
C ILE A 14 10.94 47.21 24.29
N LEU A 15 12.19 47.01 24.73
CA LEU A 15 13.04 45.95 24.18
C LEU A 15 12.52 44.56 24.54
N ALA A 16 11.96 44.37 25.74
CA ALA A 16 11.33 43.10 26.14
C ALA A 16 10.05 42.79 25.35
N GLY A 17 9.28 43.83 24.96
CA GLY A 17 8.10 43.68 24.11
C GLY A 17 8.42 43.23 22.68
N LEU A 18 9.59 43.57 22.16
CA LEU A 18 10.01 43.17 20.80
C LEU A 18 10.47 41.69 20.70
N LEU A 19 10.80 41.08 21.85
CA LEU A 19 11.25 39.68 21.88
C LEU A 19 10.11 38.66 21.99
N SER A 20 8.87 39.11 22.18
CA SER A 20 7.71 38.23 22.30
C SER A 20 6.98 37.98 20.95
N SER A 21 7.63 38.22 19.81
CA SER A 21 7.15 37.78 18.53
C SER A 21 7.33 36.27 18.41
N CYS A 22 6.46 35.53 19.08
CA CYS A 22 6.24 34.11 18.75
C CYS A 22 5.66 34.07 17.33
N ILE A 23 6.48 33.70 16.38
CA ILE A 23 5.99 33.29 15.05
C ILE A 23 5.23 31.99 15.28
N GLU A 24 3.91 32.08 15.45
CA GLU A 24 3.06 30.90 15.28
C GLU A 24 3.17 30.47 13.82
N ASN A 25 3.99 29.46 13.57
CA ASN A 25 4.06 28.76 12.29
C ASN A 25 2.79 27.90 12.12
N ASN A 26 1.62 28.51 12.17
CA ASN A 26 0.35 27.88 11.80
C ASN A 26 0.14 27.88 10.28
N VAL A 27 1.20 27.73 9.53
CA VAL A 27 1.06 27.39 8.11
C VAL A 27 0.69 25.91 8.07
N PRO A 28 -0.53 25.54 7.70
CA PRO A 28 -0.87 24.13 7.53
C PRO A 28 0.07 23.60 6.46
N TYR A 29 0.98 22.72 6.85
CA TYR A 29 1.81 22.02 5.89
C TYR A 29 0.89 21.36 4.88
N PRO A 30 1.10 21.57 3.58
CA PRO A 30 0.31 20.87 2.58
C PRO A 30 0.45 19.36 2.84
N ILE A 31 -0.64 18.70 3.18
CA ILE A 31 -0.67 17.25 3.33
C ILE A 31 -0.51 16.68 1.92
N ILE A 32 0.72 16.39 1.56
CA ILE A 32 1.01 15.72 0.29
C ILE A 32 0.62 14.26 0.49
N LYS A 33 -0.46 13.84 -0.16
CA LYS A 33 -0.83 12.43 -0.19
C LYS A 33 0.01 11.74 -1.23
N LEU A 34 0.77 10.74 -0.83
CA LEU A 34 1.51 9.88 -1.74
C LEU A 34 0.65 8.66 -2.08
N ASP A 35 0.20 8.62 -3.31
CA ASP A 35 -0.71 7.59 -3.80
C ASP A 35 -0.08 6.80 -4.95
N ILE A 36 -0.41 5.51 -5.03
CA ILE A 36 -0.23 4.71 -6.23
C ILE A 36 -1.44 4.96 -7.10
N THR A 37 -1.23 5.46 -8.32
CA THR A 37 -2.29 5.82 -9.26
C THR A 37 -2.57 4.72 -10.27
N ALA A 38 -1.56 3.92 -10.63
CA ALA A 38 -1.73 2.75 -11.47
C ALA A 38 -0.71 1.66 -11.11
N LEU A 39 -1.14 0.41 -11.20
CA LEU A 39 -0.28 -0.77 -11.10
C LEU A 39 -0.79 -1.80 -12.10
N GLU A 40 0.08 -2.20 -13.03
CA GLU A 40 -0.20 -3.27 -13.99
C GLU A 40 0.83 -4.37 -13.83
N VAL A 41 0.35 -5.60 -13.73
CA VAL A 41 1.19 -6.77 -13.58
C VAL A 41 0.91 -7.80 -14.68
N GLU A 42 1.88 -8.65 -14.93
CA GLU A 42 1.70 -9.71 -15.92
C GLU A 42 0.75 -10.79 -15.41
N GLY A 43 -0.21 -11.17 -16.28
CA GLY A 43 -1.21 -12.19 -15.99
C GLY A 43 -2.33 -11.72 -15.06
N GLU A 44 -2.54 -10.43 -14.92
CA GLU A 44 -3.75 -9.92 -14.27
C GLU A 44 -4.98 -10.20 -15.14
N THR A 45 -6.09 -10.54 -14.50
CA THR A 45 -7.38 -10.82 -15.16
C THR A 45 -8.30 -9.63 -15.18
N THR A 46 -8.18 -8.78 -14.17
CA THR A 46 -8.92 -7.52 -14.03
C THR A 46 -7.93 -6.46 -13.52
N GLY A 47 -8.06 -5.24 -13.99
CA GLY A 47 -7.18 -4.15 -13.55
C GLY A 47 -7.06 -4.06 -12.03
N ALA A 48 -5.95 -3.54 -11.56
CA ALA A 48 -5.69 -3.38 -10.13
C ALA A 48 -6.73 -2.46 -9.47
N VAL A 49 -7.29 -2.91 -8.35
CA VAL A 49 -8.19 -2.10 -7.53
C VAL A 49 -7.38 -1.34 -6.49
N ILE A 50 -7.36 -0.03 -6.62
CA ILE A 50 -6.59 0.88 -5.75
C ILE A 50 -7.53 1.56 -4.77
N SER A 51 -7.26 1.41 -3.47
CA SER A 51 -7.94 2.11 -2.38
C SER A 51 -6.98 3.08 -1.70
N THR A 52 -7.15 4.37 -1.97
CA THR A 52 -6.32 5.44 -1.39
C THR A 52 -6.60 5.62 0.11
N GLU A 53 -7.84 5.40 0.54
CA GLU A 53 -8.20 5.49 1.95
C GLU A 53 -7.47 4.47 2.81
N ASN A 54 -7.44 3.21 2.35
CA ASN A 54 -6.79 2.11 3.07
C ASN A 54 -5.33 1.92 2.67
N ARG A 55 -4.85 2.68 1.68
CA ARG A 55 -3.52 2.52 1.08
C ARG A 55 -3.26 1.08 0.65
N THR A 56 -4.20 0.52 -0.09
CA THR A 56 -4.12 -0.86 -0.55
C THR A 56 -4.31 -0.95 -2.06
N VAL A 57 -3.52 -1.81 -2.68
CA VAL A 57 -3.69 -2.19 -4.07
C VAL A 57 -3.99 -3.68 -4.11
N THR A 58 -5.12 -4.04 -4.69
CA THR A 58 -5.51 -5.44 -4.88
C THR A 58 -5.42 -5.79 -6.34
N VAL A 59 -4.63 -6.80 -6.67
CA VAL A 59 -4.44 -7.32 -8.03
C VAL A 59 -5.06 -8.71 -8.11
N THR A 60 -5.84 -8.97 -9.15
CA THR A 60 -6.41 -10.30 -9.41
C THR A 60 -5.63 -10.98 -10.52
N LEU A 61 -4.95 -12.07 -10.18
CA LEU A 61 -4.08 -12.82 -11.09
C LEU A 61 -4.80 -14.06 -11.64
N ALA A 62 -4.44 -14.46 -12.84
CA ALA A 62 -4.86 -15.75 -13.39
C ALA A 62 -4.26 -16.91 -12.57
N ASP A 63 -4.93 -18.04 -12.56
CA ASP A 63 -4.51 -19.27 -11.84
C ASP A 63 -3.18 -19.85 -12.31
N THR A 64 -2.77 -19.53 -13.53
CA THR A 64 -1.51 -19.95 -14.15
C THR A 64 -0.31 -19.13 -13.72
N VAL A 65 -0.51 -17.97 -13.07
CA VAL A 65 0.56 -17.06 -12.69
C VAL A 65 1.28 -17.54 -11.44
N ASN A 66 2.61 -17.51 -11.48
CA ASN A 66 3.42 -17.82 -10.30
C ASN A 66 3.50 -16.61 -9.36
N MET A 67 2.78 -16.66 -8.25
CA MET A 67 2.72 -15.57 -7.26
C MET A 67 4.08 -15.22 -6.64
N LYS A 68 5.08 -16.12 -6.70
CA LYS A 68 6.45 -15.84 -6.20
C LYS A 68 7.25 -14.94 -7.12
N LYS A 69 6.83 -14.81 -8.40
CA LYS A 69 7.54 -14.03 -9.42
C LYS A 69 6.52 -13.32 -10.30
N VAL A 70 5.80 -12.37 -9.73
CA VAL A 70 4.87 -11.54 -10.47
C VAL A 70 5.64 -10.40 -11.12
N TYR A 71 5.58 -10.29 -12.43
CA TYR A 71 6.26 -9.25 -13.18
C TYR A 71 5.44 -7.97 -13.22
N ILE A 72 6.04 -6.85 -12.84
CA ILE A 72 5.41 -5.53 -12.87
C ILE A 72 5.66 -4.90 -14.22
N ARG A 73 4.60 -4.66 -14.99
CA ARG A 73 4.66 -4.00 -16.30
C ARG A 73 4.71 -2.49 -16.17
N LYS A 74 3.85 -1.96 -15.31
CA LYS A 74 3.69 -0.52 -15.14
C LYS A 74 3.39 -0.19 -13.69
N VAL A 75 3.96 0.89 -13.22
CA VAL A 75 3.61 1.50 -11.93
C VAL A 75 3.61 3.02 -12.10
N GLU A 76 2.53 3.64 -11.68
CA GLU A 76 2.42 5.09 -11.60
C GLU A 76 2.15 5.49 -10.15
N MET A 77 2.83 6.53 -9.71
CA MET A 77 2.78 7.05 -8.35
C MET A 77 2.74 8.57 -8.41
N THR A 78 2.39 9.20 -7.31
CA THR A 78 2.49 10.66 -7.16
C THR A 78 3.87 11.14 -7.58
N GLU A 79 3.93 12.24 -8.32
CA GLU A 79 5.16 12.81 -8.84
C GLU A 79 6.19 13.05 -7.73
N GLY A 80 7.43 12.64 -7.99
CA GLY A 80 8.55 12.73 -7.04
C GLY A 80 8.58 11.65 -5.96
N ALA A 81 7.56 10.80 -5.85
CA ALA A 81 7.57 9.69 -4.90
C ALA A 81 8.67 8.67 -5.23
N LYS A 82 9.37 8.22 -4.20
CA LYS A 82 10.37 7.15 -4.29
C LYS A 82 9.80 5.87 -3.70
N SER A 83 10.02 4.74 -4.37
CA SER A 83 9.59 3.42 -3.92
C SER A 83 10.54 2.34 -4.41
N ILE A 84 10.45 1.16 -3.79
CA ILE A 84 11.07 -0.08 -4.29
C ILE A 84 10.29 -0.66 -5.48
N LEU A 85 9.02 -0.27 -5.63
CA LEU A 85 8.21 -0.66 -6.77
C LEU A 85 8.72 0.03 -8.03
N ARG A 86 9.12 -0.77 -9.00
CA ARG A 86 9.62 -0.26 -10.29
C ARG A 86 9.04 -1.11 -11.43
N PRO A 87 8.78 -0.52 -12.59
CA PRO A 87 8.48 -1.29 -13.77
C PRO A 87 9.65 -2.22 -14.10
N ASP A 88 9.39 -3.26 -14.85
CA ASP A 88 10.35 -4.27 -15.29
C ASP A 88 11.05 -5.04 -14.14
N THR A 89 10.38 -5.16 -12.99
CA THR A 89 10.86 -5.94 -11.85
C THR A 89 9.89 -7.06 -11.49
N THR A 90 10.39 -8.08 -10.77
CA THR A 90 9.55 -9.16 -10.24
C THR A 90 9.34 -8.99 -8.75
N PHE A 91 8.14 -9.31 -8.30
CA PHE A 91 7.72 -9.18 -6.91
C PHE A 91 7.09 -10.48 -6.40
N ASP A 92 7.40 -10.87 -5.17
CA ASP A 92 6.75 -12.01 -4.52
C ASP A 92 5.45 -11.53 -3.85
N LEU A 93 4.32 -11.93 -4.41
CA LEU A 93 2.98 -11.60 -3.91
C LEU A 93 2.27 -12.81 -3.29
N THR A 94 3.00 -13.84 -2.92
CA THR A 94 2.44 -15.01 -2.20
C THR A 94 1.75 -14.58 -0.89
N ASN A 95 2.31 -13.56 -0.23
CA ASN A 95 1.73 -12.90 0.93
C ASN A 95 1.56 -11.40 0.63
N PRO A 96 0.62 -10.73 1.30
CA PRO A 96 0.50 -9.28 1.19
C PRO A 96 1.83 -8.59 1.51
N GLN A 97 2.30 -7.75 0.59
CA GLN A 97 3.56 -7.02 0.72
C GLN A 97 3.30 -5.57 1.10
N THR A 98 4.13 -5.05 1.99
CA THR A 98 4.11 -3.63 2.34
C THR A 98 5.22 -2.92 1.58
N VAL A 99 4.84 -1.90 0.83
CA VAL A 99 5.73 -1.05 0.05
C VAL A 99 5.67 0.36 0.60
N ILE A 100 6.81 0.99 0.78
CA ILE A 100 6.89 2.35 1.30
C ILE A 100 7.03 3.31 0.12
N LEU A 101 6.16 4.30 0.07
CA LEU A 101 6.29 5.47 -0.77
C LEU A 101 6.87 6.60 0.08
N SER A 102 8.00 7.15 -0.32
CA SER A 102 8.71 8.22 0.38
C SER A 102 8.86 9.45 -0.50
N LEU A 103 8.58 10.63 0.06
CA LEU A 103 8.98 11.92 -0.52
C LEU A 103 9.59 12.80 0.58
N TYR A 104 8.79 13.22 1.53
CA TYR A 104 9.21 13.92 2.77
C TYR A 104 8.92 13.09 4.01
N GLN A 105 7.92 12.20 3.89
CA GLN A 105 7.49 11.25 4.91
C GLN A 105 7.26 9.90 4.25
N ASP A 106 7.23 8.87 5.06
CA ASP A 106 7.03 7.49 4.62
C ASP A 106 5.56 7.12 4.72
N TYR A 107 5.01 6.65 3.60
CA TYR A 107 3.63 6.19 3.48
C TYR A 107 3.62 4.70 3.13
N PRO A 108 3.26 3.82 4.07
CA PRO A 108 3.16 2.39 3.79
C PRO A 108 1.91 2.09 2.97
N TRP A 109 2.10 1.41 1.85
CA TRP A 109 1.07 0.85 0.99
C TRP A 109 1.12 -0.66 1.03
N LYS A 110 -0.05 -1.30 1.00
CA LYS A 110 -0.17 -2.75 1.03
C LYS A 110 -0.60 -3.27 -0.33
N ILE A 111 0.19 -4.17 -0.92
CA ILE A 111 -0.14 -4.83 -2.17
C ILE A 111 -0.63 -6.24 -1.85
N ILE A 112 -1.79 -6.58 -2.37
CA ILE A 112 -2.47 -7.84 -2.15
C ILE A 112 -2.74 -8.48 -3.50
N ALA A 113 -2.22 -9.67 -3.74
CA ALA A 113 -2.61 -10.46 -4.89
C ALA A 113 -3.71 -11.46 -4.51
N LYS A 114 -4.72 -11.57 -5.34
CA LYS A 114 -5.77 -12.57 -5.27
C LYS A 114 -5.68 -13.45 -6.50
N GLN A 115 -5.73 -14.74 -6.30
CA GLN A 115 -5.75 -15.72 -7.36
C GLN A 115 -6.99 -16.60 -7.17
N PRO A 116 -8.11 -16.28 -7.84
CA PRO A 116 -9.30 -17.06 -7.76
C PRO A 116 -9.07 -18.38 -8.52
N ILE A 117 -8.76 -19.42 -7.79
CA ILE A 117 -8.62 -20.77 -8.36
C ILE A 117 -10.00 -21.37 -8.43
N ASP A 118 -10.48 -21.67 -9.63
CA ASP A 118 -11.68 -22.48 -9.79
C ASP A 118 -11.36 -23.91 -9.39
N ARG A 119 -11.88 -24.30 -8.24
CA ARG A 119 -11.67 -25.65 -7.67
C ARG A 119 -12.71 -26.64 -8.13
N ARG A 120 -13.50 -26.31 -9.14
CA ARG A 120 -14.47 -27.22 -9.72
C ARG A 120 -13.78 -28.07 -10.76
N VAL A 121 -13.70 -29.35 -10.49
CA VAL A 121 -13.35 -30.35 -11.53
C VAL A 121 -14.60 -31.05 -11.90
N VAL A 122 -15.04 -30.85 -13.13
CA VAL A 122 -16.19 -31.61 -13.73
C VAL A 122 -15.60 -32.73 -14.57
N VAL A 123 -15.91 -33.94 -14.21
CA VAL A 123 -15.54 -35.14 -14.98
C VAL A 123 -16.77 -35.66 -15.65
N GLU A 124 -16.66 -36.01 -16.93
CA GLU A 124 -17.77 -36.59 -17.68
C GLU A 124 -18.27 -37.87 -16.97
N GLY A 125 -19.59 -37.97 -16.71
CA GLY A 125 -20.20 -39.05 -15.93
C GLY A 125 -20.14 -38.89 -14.41
N GLN A 126 -19.71 -37.72 -13.90
CA GLN A 126 -19.67 -37.41 -12.47
C GLN A 126 -21.11 -37.28 -11.91
N ILE A 127 -21.38 -37.97 -10.82
CA ILE A 127 -22.61 -37.83 -10.04
C ILE A 127 -22.31 -36.99 -8.80
N GLY A 128 -22.71 -35.71 -8.82
CA GLY A 128 -22.51 -34.75 -7.73
C GLY A 128 -21.24 -33.88 -7.88
N GLU A 129 -21.11 -32.90 -7.03
CA GLU A 129 -19.98 -31.95 -7.05
C GLU A 129 -18.72 -32.55 -6.41
N ALA A 130 -17.55 -32.28 -7.04
CA ALA A 130 -16.27 -32.64 -6.44
C ALA A 130 -15.88 -31.57 -5.41
N ILE A 131 -15.67 -31.97 -4.17
CA ILE A 131 -15.23 -31.09 -3.09
C ILE A 131 -13.74 -31.35 -2.83
N PHE A 132 -12.91 -30.32 -3.02
CA PHE A 132 -11.47 -30.38 -2.74
C PHE A 132 -11.15 -29.75 -1.40
N TYR A 133 -10.51 -30.50 -0.53
CA TYR A 133 -9.96 -29.99 0.70
C TYR A 133 -8.46 -29.76 0.53
N VAL A 134 -8.01 -28.50 0.56
CA VAL A 134 -6.59 -28.17 0.58
C VAL A 134 -6.13 -28.10 2.01
N LYS A 135 -5.44 -29.14 2.48
CA LYS A 135 -4.69 -29.08 3.72
C LYS A 135 -3.40 -28.30 3.49
N LYS A 136 -3.06 -27.41 4.39
CA LYS A 136 -1.97 -26.39 4.31
C LYS A 136 -0.57 -26.93 3.96
N LYS A 137 -0.40 -28.23 3.75
CA LYS A 137 0.89 -28.87 3.41
C LYS A 137 0.83 -30.02 2.40
N GLU A 138 -0.31 -30.60 2.12
CA GLU A 138 -0.44 -31.69 1.14
C GLU A 138 -1.80 -31.62 0.46
N SER A 139 -1.82 -31.65 -0.86
CA SER A 139 -3.04 -31.83 -1.62
C SER A 139 -3.45 -33.30 -1.56
N SER A 140 -4.36 -33.67 -0.66
CA SER A 140 -4.96 -34.98 -0.68
C SER A 140 -6.23 -34.96 -1.49
N ILE A 141 -6.21 -35.61 -2.63
CA ILE A 141 -7.41 -35.88 -3.44
C ILE A 141 -8.21 -36.98 -2.70
N CYS A 142 -9.28 -36.56 -2.03
CA CYS A 142 -10.17 -37.53 -1.41
C CYS A 142 -11.14 -38.08 -2.48
N ARG A 143 -10.84 -39.26 -3.04
CA ARG A 143 -11.81 -39.98 -3.87
C ARG A 143 -12.92 -40.50 -2.97
N LYS A 144 -14.10 -39.94 -3.09
CA LYS A 144 -15.29 -40.56 -2.50
C LYS A 144 -15.60 -41.84 -3.30
N LYS A 145 -15.46 -43.01 -2.67
CA LYS A 145 -15.76 -44.32 -3.25
C LYS A 145 -17.22 -44.35 -3.58
N LEU A 146 -17.55 -44.52 -4.86
CA LEU A 146 -18.91 -44.82 -5.33
C LEU A 146 -19.32 -46.19 -4.73
N ILE A 147 -20.31 -46.16 -3.87
CA ILE A 147 -21.03 -47.39 -3.47
C ILE A 147 -22.11 -47.60 -4.52
N LYS A 148 -21.99 -48.72 -5.19
CA LYS A 148 -23.04 -49.22 -6.09
C LYS A 148 -24.29 -49.56 -5.30
#